data_2567399a290c63f31a1e743a28e1b2bb
#
_entry.id   2567399a290c63f31a1e743a28e1b2bb
#
_cell.length_a   1.000
_cell.length_b   1.000
_cell.length_c   1.000
_cell.angle_alpha   90.00
_cell.angle_beta   90.00
_cell.angle_gamma   90.00
#
_symmetry.space_group_name_H-M   'P 1'
#
loop_
_entity.id
_entity.type
_entity.pdbx_description
1 polymer ?
#
loop_
_entity_poly.entity_id
_entity_poly.type
_entity_poly.pdbx_seq_one_letter_code
_entity_poly.pdbx_strand_id
1 'polypeptide(L)'
;MDLYHVAGPYPALSIGVLLAVLVGLGVTFIKRRRLSLSPPPSPTYSKTSYSKKEPYPSSVVFPPSRRSALAKLLPSSKLAKKDTTLDVSELRRKQLPTTQTQDLDKPDQYTPTGISTQEIKALGAFPDYSVLSGVPYPKPCPSFDITKAAFRPFRPFRWTYHQTMAVMKMEPDYWLELESNYFRRMKQRQELLAEHGEKIMFWTPGSELASRELMEMVLQFLCHKYPHYFQLENDNKVLRNQLLQTTTDIAALHPLEVLFRNVPEDYAVMCRNEQDGLYYLRSAMICSSVGWNIGLHKNKVLRAIHDNVPQWEEKMAFSVDRWFTKLPVDQPVQRGSWGIEDWEAFFAPNGTPRSAFAGNEAACRIEDLQLRCDWQTLRRLPVSGAVIFNFKAVFNKLTDLAAEPYVPALVHRVVTLGPRDLIGYKMERHVEAIAAEHLAKWARQQVEDGLVPANWDVGTLEQHPYFPGWKDTMVDGFPACPCV
;
A
#
# COMPACT_ATOMS: atom_id res chain seq x y z
N MET A 1 -22.25 -34.32 -72.98
CA MET A 1 -21.10 -33.85 -73.74
C MET A 1 -20.06 -33.44 -72.71
N ASP A 2 -19.36 -34.43 -72.24
CA ASP A 2 -17.98 -34.86 -72.33
C ASP A 2 -16.98 -33.73 -72.60
N LEU A 3 -16.06 -33.56 -71.72
CA LEU A 3 -14.62 -33.52 -72.03
C LEU A 3 -13.81 -33.65 -70.75
N TYR A 4 -13.24 -34.82 -70.57
CA TYR A 4 -12.10 -35.14 -69.73
C TYR A 4 -10.85 -34.43 -70.24
N HIS A 5 -9.92 -33.99 -69.34
CA HIS A 5 -8.49 -34.20 -69.61
C HIS A 5 -7.69 -33.98 -68.29
N VAL A 6 -7.20 -35.06 -67.80
CA VAL A 6 -5.78 -35.51 -67.76
C VAL A 6 -4.89 -34.58 -66.89
N ALA A 7 -4.74 -34.97 -65.65
CA ALA A 7 -3.63 -34.60 -64.81
C ALA A 7 -2.51 -35.60 -64.88
N GLY A 8 -1.33 -35.17 -65.36
CA GLY A 8 -0.10 -35.94 -65.35
C GLY A 8 0.56 -35.93 -63.98
N PRO A 9 1.32 -36.97 -63.62
CA PRO A 9 1.89 -37.10 -62.31
C PRO A 9 3.15 -36.22 -62.14
N TYR A 10 3.14 -35.23 -61.31
CA TYR A 10 4.37 -34.61 -60.83
C TYR A 10 4.91 -35.40 -59.64
N PRO A 11 6.20 -35.72 -59.58
CA PRO A 11 6.73 -36.55 -58.53
C PRO A 11 6.87 -35.78 -57.21
N ALA A 12 6.23 -36.29 -56.18
CA ALA A 12 6.26 -35.80 -54.82
C ALA A 12 7.68 -35.70 -54.17
N LEU A 13 8.71 -36.19 -54.88
CA LEU A 13 10.11 -36.16 -54.43
C LEU A 13 10.81 -34.80 -54.57
N SER A 14 10.34 -33.89 -55.42
CA SER A 14 11.03 -32.61 -55.67
C SER A 14 10.72 -31.56 -54.60
N ILE A 15 9.57 -31.63 -53.96
CA ILE A 15 9.14 -30.65 -52.94
C ILE A 15 9.79 -30.97 -51.59
N GLY A 16 9.96 -32.22 -51.25
CA GLY A 16 10.60 -32.65 -50.01
C GLY A 16 12.08 -32.25 -49.90
N VAL A 17 12.81 -32.34 -51.01
CA VAL A 17 14.25 -31.97 -51.05
C VAL A 17 14.42 -30.45 -50.98
N LEU A 18 13.54 -29.66 -51.60
CA LEU A 18 13.60 -28.21 -51.53
C LEU A 18 13.27 -27.70 -50.12
N LEU A 19 12.30 -28.27 -49.41
CA LEU A 19 11.98 -27.96 -48.04
C LEU A 19 13.10 -28.35 -47.07
N ALA A 20 13.75 -29.48 -47.26
CA ALA A 20 14.89 -29.93 -46.46
C ALA A 20 16.11 -29.02 -46.61
N VAL A 21 16.37 -28.52 -47.83
CA VAL A 21 17.47 -27.57 -48.09
C VAL A 21 17.17 -26.20 -47.52
N LEU A 22 15.94 -25.72 -47.57
CA LEU A 22 15.53 -24.45 -46.97
C LEU A 22 15.55 -24.49 -45.44
N VAL A 23 15.13 -25.58 -44.81
CA VAL A 23 15.21 -25.76 -43.36
C VAL A 23 16.67 -25.94 -42.91
N GLY A 24 17.50 -26.68 -43.69
CA GLY A 24 18.94 -26.82 -43.41
C GLY A 24 19.71 -25.50 -43.49
N LEU A 25 19.41 -24.67 -44.49
CA LEU A 25 20.01 -23.34 -44.66
C LEU A 25 19.48 -22.37 -43.58
N GLY A 26 18.22 -22.45 -43.19
CA GLY A 26 17.65 -21.64 -42.10
C GLY A 26 18.30 -21.95 -40.76
N VAL A 27 18.49 -23.23 -40.43
CA VAL A 27 19.12 -23.65 -39.16
C VAL A 27 20.62 -23.29 -39.13
N THR A 28 21.34 -23.40 -40.28
CA THR A 28 22.76 -22.96 -40.35
C THR A 28 22.90 -21.44 -40.29
N PHE A 29 21.96 -20.68 -40.84
CA PHE A 29 21.97 -19.20 -40.73
C PHE A 29 21.65 -18.73 -39.32
N ILE A 30 20.72 -19.38 -38.63
CA ILE A 30 20.41 -19.13 -37.24
C ILE A 30 21.55 -19.53 -36.30
N LYS A 31 22.23 -20.66 -36.56
CA LYS A 31 23.43 -21.06 -35.79
C LYS A 31 24.61 -20.14 -36.04
N ARG A 32 24.87 -19.67 -37.28
CA ARG A 32 25.94 -18.71 -37.56
C ARG A 32 25.67 -17.32 -36.99
N ARG A 33 24.43 -16.84 -36.95
CA ARG A 33 24.09 -15.59 -36.24
C ARG A 33 24.19 -15.68 -34.73
N ARG A 34 24.03 -16.87 -34.11
CA ARG A 34 24.25 -17.06 -32.68
C ARG A 34 25.75 -17.13 -32.29
N LEU A 35 26.64 -17.34 -33.25
CA LEU A 35 28.09 -17.42 -32.98
C LEU A 35 28.84 -16.10 -33.20
N SER A 36 28.19 -15.04 -33.68
CA SER A 36 28.87 -13.76 -33.99
C SER A 36 28.39 -12.54 -33.19
N LEU A 37 27.54 -12.75 -32.17
CA LEU A 37 27.16 -11.71 -31.21
C LEU A 37 27.49 -12.23 -29.80
N SER A 38 28.75 -12.20 -29.46
CA SER A 38 29.13 -12.15 -28.04
C SER A 38 28.54 -10.84 -27.50
N PRO A 39 27.68 -10.87 -26.47
CA PRO A 39 27.32 -9.64 -25.79
C PRO A 39 28.60 -9.00 -25.25
N PRO A 40 28.71 -7.67 -25.22
CA PRO A 40 29.84 -7.01 -24.57
C PRO A 40 29.96 -7.58 -23.15
N PRO A 41 31.17 -7.75 -22.62
CA PRO A 41 31.36 -8.26 -21.28
C PRO A 41 30.55 -7.36 -20.34
N SER A 42 29.54 -7.96 -19.70
CA SER A 42 28.85 -7.32 -18.59
C SER A 42 29.92 -6.84 -17.62
N PRO A 43 29.81 -5.62 -17.09
CA PRO A 43 30.75 -5.19 -16.07
C PRO A 43 30.74 -6.27 -14.99
N THR A 44 31.89 -6.88 -14.77
CA THR A 44 32.13 -7.81 -13.68
C THR A 44 31.96 -7.01 -12.38
N TYR A 45 30.71 -6.87 -11.94
CA TYR A 45 30.47 -6.68 -10.53
C TYR A 45 31.05 -7.93 -9.87
N SER A 46 32.14 -7.75 -9.15
CA SER A 46 32.66 -8.77 -8.26
C SER A 46 31.46 -9.25 -7.47
N LYS A 47 31.14 -10.54 -7.58
CA LYS A 47 30.29 -11.21 -6.64
C LYS A 47 31.03 -11.11 -5.31
N THR A 48 30.86 -9.99 -4.61
CA THR A 48 31.01 -9.99 -3.18
C THR A 48 30.07 -11.09 -2.74
N SER A 49 30.66 -12.17 -2.34
CA SER A 49 29.97 -13.26 -1.65
C SER A 49 29.29 -12.59 -0.48
N TYR A 50 28.02 -12.22 -0.62
CA TYR A 50 27.18 -12.05 0.52
C TYR A 50 27.20 -13.42 1.18
N SER A 51 28.04 -13.60 2.19
CA SER A 51 27.88 -14.68 3.10
C SER A 51 26.39 -14.72 3.42
N LYS A 52 25.75 -15.86 3.19
CA LYS A 52 24.42 -16.13 3.73
C LYS A 52 24.58 -15.98 5.25
N LYS A 53 24.50 -14.73 5.72
CA LYS A 53 24.24 -14.49 7.13
C LYS A 53 22.89 -15.17 7.32
N GLU A 54 22.90 -16.22 8.10
CA GLU A 54 21.68 -16.86 8.53
C GLU A 54 20.70 -15.75 8.91
N PRO A 55 19.43 -15.82 8.46
CA PRO A 55 18.47 -14.79 8.77
C PRO A 55 18.50 -14.61 10.28
N TYR A 56 18.77 -13.39 10.71
CA TYR A 56 18.79 -13.05 12.15
C TYR A 56 17.50 -13.61 12.74
N PRO A 57 17.55 -14.51 13.75
CA PRO A 57 16.33 -15.18 14.19
C PRO A 57 15.39 -14.12 14.75
N SER A 58 14.44 -13.71 13.91
CA SER A 58 13.44 -12.67 14.23
C SER A 58 12.66 -13.03 15.49
N SER A 59 12.64 -14.33 15.86
CA SER A 59 12.06 -14.83 17.10
C SER A 59 12.72 -14.27 18.38
N VAL A 60 13.97 -13.80 18.32
CA VAL A 60 14.67 -13.21 19.47
C VAL A 60 14.68 -11.67 19.45
N VAL A 61 14.16 -11.05 18.40
CA VAL A 61 14.09 -9.59 18.27
C VAL A 61 12.66 -9.12 18.50
N PHE A 62 12.51 -8.21 19.46
CA PHE A 62 11.24 -7.54 19.74
C PHE A 62 11.25 -6.12 19.24
N PRO A 63 10.07 -5.57 18.89
CA PRO A 63 9.97 -4.18 18.49
C PRO A 63 10.36 -3.23 19.63
N PRO A 64 10.81 -2.01 19.33
CA PRO A 64 11.05 -0.98 20.33
C PRO A 64 9.81 -0.73 21.19
N SER A 65 9.99 -0.68 22.50
CA SER A 65 8.90 -0.48 23.46
C SER A 65 8.76 1.00 23.85
N ARG A 66 7.51 1.41 24.10
CA ARG A 66 7.17 2.70 24.72
C ARG A 66 6.71 2.52 26.16
N ARG A 67 7.13 1.46 26.79
CA ARG A 67 6.73 1.13 28.17
C ARG A 67 6.92 2.32 29.14
N SER A 68 7.97 3.11 28.98
CA SER A 68 8.19 4.32 29.79
C SER A 68 7.07 5.35 29.71
N ALA A 69 6.25 5.34 28.66
CA ALA A 69 5.09 6.22 28.54
C ALA A 69 3.94 5.82 29.47
N LEU A 70 3.86 4.57 29.89
CA LEU A 70 2.83 4.08 30.83
C LEU A 70 2.84 4.83 32.16
N ALA A 71 4.02 5.19 32.67
CA ALA A 71 4.15 5.94 33.91
C ALA A 71 3.49 7.32 33.90
N LYS A 72 3.19 7.86 32.70
CA LYS A 72 2.45 9.12 32.56
C LYS A 72 0.93 8.93 32.63
N LEU A 73 0.44 7.70 32.40
CA LEU A 73 -0.98 7.38 32.36
C LEU A 73 -1.43 6.52 33.54
N LEU A 74 -0.54 5.72 34.10
CA LEU A 74 -0.85 4.81 35.19
C LEU A 74 -0.09 5.19 36.47
N PRO A 75 -0.74 5.15 37.64
CA PRO A 75 -0.05 5.31 38.91
C PRO A 75 0.92 4.14 39.13
N SER A 76 2.00 4.38 39.86
CA SER A 76 3.06 3.39 40.12
C SER A 76 2.56 2.05 40.69
N SER A 77 1.45 2.06 41.43
CA SER A 77 0.80 0.86 41.97
C SER A 77 0.19 -0.07 40.91
N LYS A 78 -0.07 0.47 39.71
CA LYS A 78 -0.64 -0.28 38.57
C LYS A 78 0.42 -0.72 37.56
N LEU A 79 1.63 -0.21 37.66
CA LEU A 79 2.75 -0.60 36.81
C LEU A 79 3.32 -1.96 37.28
N ALA A 80 3.71 -2.80 36.33
CA ALA A 80 4.41 -4.03 36.66
C ALA A 80 5.71 -3.70 37.41
N LYS A 81 5.98 -4.38 38.50
CA LYS A 81 7.06 -4.10 39.47
C LYS A 81 8.48 -4.11 38.90
N LYS A 82 8.70 -4.66 37.74
CA LYS A 82 10.01 -4.61 37.06
C LYS A 82 10.03 -3.47 36.05
N ASP A 83 10.72 -2.45 36.45
CA ASP A 83 11.19 -1.42 35.58
C ASP A 83 12.14 -2.00 34.53
N THR A 84 11.88 -1.68 33.28
CA THR A 84 12.76 -1.36 32.19
C THR A 84 13.33 -2.43 31.29
N THR A 85 13.78 -3.55 31.72
CA THR A 85 14.36 -4.55 30.80
C THR A 85 13.81 -5.92 31.11
N LEU A 86 12.63 -6.23 30.61
CA LEU A 86 12.24 -7.62 30.49
C LEU A 86 13.33 -8.30 29.65
N ASP A 87 14.00 -9.29 30.28
CA ASP A 87 14.90 -10.14 29.52
C ASP A 87 14.14 -10.70 28.32
N VAL A 88 14.75 -10.62 27.14
CA VAL A 88 14.16 -11.12 25.89
C VAL A 88 13.66 -12.55 26.01
N SER A 89 14.41 -13.39 26.78
CA SER A 89 14.03 -14.77 27.04
C SER A 89 12.79 -14.89 27.94
N GLU A 90 12.62 -13.99 28.88
CA GLU A 90 11.44 -13.93 29.76
C GLU A 90 10.23 -13.38 28.97
N LEU A 91 10.40 -12.32 28.20
CA LEU A 91 9.36 -11.76 27.34
C LEU A 91 8.86 -12.80 26.33
N ARG A 92 9.78 -13.57 25.73
CA ARG A 92 9.42 -14.64 24.80
C ARG A 92 8.57 -15.74 25.45
N ARG A 93 8.87 -16.12 26.69
CA ARG A 93 8.10 -17.15 27.42
C ARG A 93 6.71 -16.66 27.84
N LYS A 94 6.57 -15.36 28.09
CA LYS A 94 5.37 -14.75 28.64
C LYS A 94 4.59 -13.92 27.61
N GLN A 95 4.97 -13.98 26.34
CA GLN A 95 4.30 -13.22 25.30
C GLN A 95 2.86 -13.70 25.11
N LEU A 96 1.96 -12.73 24.93
CA LEU A 96 0.57 -12.99 24.56
C LEU A 96 0.50 -13.81 23.25
N PRO A 97 -0.23 -14.93 23.24
CA PRO A 97 -0.40 -15.73 22.02
C PRO A 97 -1.04 -14.89 20.90
N THR A 98 -0.50 -15.02 19.69
CA THR A 98 -1.06 -14.38 18.50
C THR A 98 -1.91 -15.32 17.64
N THR A 99 -2.00 -16.60 18.03
CA THR A 99 -2.73 -17.66 17.32
C THR A 99 -3.98 -18.15 18.05
N GLN A 100 -4.19 -17.69 19.27
CA GLN A 100 -5.34 -18.03 20.12
C GLN A 100 -6.02 -16.76 20.61
N THR A 101 -7.25 -16.87 21.08
CA THR A 101 -7.94 -15.76 21.76
C THR A 101 -7.06 -15.23 22.88
N GLN A 102 -6.83 -13.92 22.86
CA GLN A 102 -5.97 -13.28 23.86
C GLN A 102 -6.64 -13.33 25.22
N ASP A 103 -6.10 -14.16 26.11
CA ASP A 103 -6.58 -14.29 27.48
C ASP A 103 -5.96 -13.17 28.33
N LEU A 104 -6.64 -12.03 28.38
CA LEU A 104 -6.23 -10.91 29.21
C LEU A 104 -6.36 -11.20 30.71
N ASP A 105 -6.94 -12.34 31.11
CA ASP A 105 -7.05 -12.72 32.52
C ASP A 105 -5.78 -13.36 33.07
N LYS A 106 -4.86 -13.79 32.19
CA LYS A 106 -3.55 -14.26 32.62
C LYS A 106 -2.61 -13.09 32.96
N PRO A 107 -2.30 -12.88 34.25
CA PRO A 107 -1.62 -11.65 34.68
C PRO A 107 -0.17 -11.54 34.21
N ASP A 108 0.46 -12.64 33.87
CA ASP A 108 1.89 -12.70 33.54
C ASP A 108 2.21 -12.68 32.05
N GLN A 109 1.24 -12.33 31.22
CA GLN A 109 1.48 -12.22 29.79
C GLN A 109 1.82 -10.78 29.39
N TYR A 110 2.61 -10.67 28.30
CA TYR A 110 3.10 -9.41 27.79
C TYR A 110 2.92 -9.33 26.27
N THR A 111 2.61 -8.13 25.78
CA THR A 111 2.66 -7.82 24.36
C THR A 111 4.10 -7.78 23.85
N PRO A 112 4.33 -7.85 22.53
CA PRO A 112 5.66 -7.66 21.94
C PRO A 112 6.34 -6.34 22.33
N THR A 113 5.57 -5.31 22.68
CA THR A 113 6.08 -4.02 23.16
C THR A 113 6.33 -3.98 24.67
N GLY A 114 6.17 -5.11 25.37
CA GLY A 114 6.50 -5.26 26.78
C GLY A 114 5.45 -4.73 27.75
N ILE A 115 4.20 -4.55 27.32
CA ILE A 115 3.08 -4.11 28.18
C ILE A 115 2.36 -5.36 28.70
N SER A 116 2.17 -5.46 30.01
CA SER A 116 1.51 -6.61 30.64
C SER A 116 -0.01 -6.54 30.49
N THR A 117 -0.65 -7.71 30.62
CA THR A 117 -2.12 -7.81 30.62
C THR A 117 -2.77 -7.00 31.75
N GLN A 118 -2.13 -6.92 32.92
CA GLN A 118 -2.59 -6.08 34.02
C GLN A 118 -2.54 -4.59 33.66
N GLU A 119 -1.48 -4.14 33.00
CA GLU A 119 -1.33 -2.76 32.55
C GLU A 119 -2.35 -2.42 31.46
N ILE A 120 -2.62 -3.36 30.52
CA ILE A 120 -3.66 -3.20 29.50
C ILE A 120 -5.02 -3.01 30.15
N LYS A 121 -5.37 -3.84 31.14
CA LYS A 121 -6.63 -3.68 31.90
C LYS A 121 -6.69 -2.35 32.66
N ALA A 122 -5.58 -1.94 33.23
CA ALA A 122 -5.51 -0.68 33.99
C ALA A 122 -5.61 0.56 33.10
N LEU A 123 -5.14 0.50 31.86
CA LEU A 123 -5.33 1.56 30.86
C LEU A 123 -6.80 1.77 30.50
N GLY A 124 -7.60 0.69 30.50
CA GLY A 124 -8.99 0.74 30.10
C GLY A 124 -9.20 0.94 28.60
N ALA A 125 -10.37 1.46 28.23
CA ALA A 125 -10.70 1.80 26.86
C ALA A 125 -10.30 3.25 26.56
N PHE A 126 -9.90 3.51 25.31
CA PHE A 126 -9.52 4.86 24.84
C PHE A 126 -8.47 5.57 25.70
N PRO A 127 -7.36 4.94 26.08
CA PRO A 127 -6.27 5.64 26.72
C PRO A 127 -5.73 6.75 25.81
N ASP A 128 -4.95 7.67 26.36
CA ASP A 128 -4.30 8.69 25.53
C ASP A 128 -3.21 8.05 24.65
N TYR A 129 -3.57 7.79 23.40
CA TYR A 129 -2.66 7.21 22.43
C TYR A 129 -1.59 8.19 21.93
N SER A 130 -1.75 9.49 22.09
CA SER A 130 -0.68 10.46 21.80
C SER A 130 0.47 10.29 22.77
N VAL A 131 0.17 10.08 24.05
CA VAL A 131 1.17 9.78 25.08
C VAL A 131 1.81 8.42 24.87
N LEU A 132 1.01 7.38 24.66
CA LEU A 132 1.51 6.02 24.47
C LEU A 132 2.41 5.90 23.23
N SER A 133 1.96 6.42 22.10
CA SER A 133 2.73 6.35 20.86
C SER A 133 3.86 7.38 20.81
N GLY A 134 3.71 8.53 21.43
CA GLY A 134 4.61 9.68 21.26
C GLY A 134 4.38 10.41 19.93
N VAL A 135 3.28 10.11 19.24
CA VAL A 135 2.84 10.84 18.04
C VAL A 135 1.70 11.76 18.46
N PRO A 136 1.83 13.07 18.27
CA PRO A 136 0.81 14.01 18.70
C PRO A 136 -0.52 13.77 17.97
N TYR A 137 -1.63 14.15 18.60
CA TYR A 137 -2.90 14.23 17.89
C TYR A 137 -2.82 15.27 16.77
N PRO A 138 -3.63 15.10 15.71
CA PRO A 138 -3.68 16.07 14.63
C PRO A 138 -4.22 17.40 15.13
N LYS A 139 -3.83 18.49 14.46
CA LYS A 139 -4.42 19.81 14.72
C LYS A 139 -5.90 19.79 14.35
N PRO A 140 -6.80 20.29 15.18
CA PRO A 140 -8.21 20.40 14.86
C PRO A 140 -8.46 21.24 13.61
N CYS A 141 -9.38 20.82 12.77
CA CYS A 141 -9.82 21.57 11.60
C CYS A 141 -11.35 21.82 11.67
N PRO A 142 -11.82 22.75 12.51
CA PRO A 142 -13.26 22.99 12.71
C PRO A 142 -13.96 23.59 11.49
N SER A 143 -13.20 24.21 10.58
CA SER A 143 -13.70 24.78 9.32
C SER A 143 -13.67 23.80 8.14
N PHE A 144 -13.30 22.54 8.38
CA PHE A 144 -13.23 21.55 7.31
C PHE A 144 -14.59 21.30 6.67
N ASP A 145 -14.67 21.50 5.36
CA ASP A 145 -15.87 21.25 4.56
C ASP A 145 -15.64 20.03 3.65
N ILE A 146 -16.29 18.92 3.97
CA ILE A 146 -16.16 17.67 3.21
C ILE A 146 -16.57 17.81 1.73
N THR A 147 -17.47 18.74 1.41
CA THR A 147 -17.97 18.91 0.03
C THR A 147 -16.94 19.55 -0.89
N LYS A 148 -15.96 20.26 -0.33
CA LYS A 148 -14.88 20.94 -1.04
C LYS A 148 -13.53 20.24 -0.90
N ALA A 149 -13.44 19.27 0.03
CA ALA A 149 -12.18 18.65 0.35
C ALA A 149 -11.64 17.81 -0.80
N ALA A 150 -10.40 18.06 -1.19
CA ALA A 150 -9.65 17.26 -2.14
C ALA A 150 -8.50 16.54 -1.43
N PHE A 151 -8.12 15.38 -1.94
CA PHE A 151 -6.93 14.67 -1.47
C PHE A 151 -5.67 15.35 -2.01
N ARG A 152 -4.61 15.40 -1.20
CA ARG A 152 -3.32 15.95 -1.65
C ARG A 152 -2.84 15.23 -2.91
N PRO A 153 -2.30 15.94 -3.93
CA PRO A 153 -1.92 15.36 -5.21
C PRO A 153 -0.60 14.58 -5.10
N PHE A 154 -0.68 13.40 -4.49
CA PHE A 154 0.47 12.54 -4.28
C PHE A 154 0.97 11.98 -5.62
N ARG A 155 2.25 12.25 -5.97
CA ARG A 155 2.92 11.83 -7.20
C ARG A 155 4.16 11.01 -6.86
N PRO A 156 4.01 9.69 -6.57
CA PRO A 156 5.07 8.86 -6.03
C PRO A 156 6.09 8.42 -7.09
N PHE A 157 6.38 9.28 -8.06
CA PHE A 157 7.33 9.02 -9.12
C PHE A 157 8.73 9.45 -8.73
N ARG A 158 9.71 8.60 -9.02
CA ARG A 158 11.13 8.87 -8.77
C ARG A 158 11.97 8.37 -9.94
N TRP A 159 13.03 9.04 -10.20
CA TRP A 159 14.05 8.63 -11.12
C TRP A 159 15.41 8.56 -10.39
N THR A 160 16.19 7.42 -10.42
CA THR A 160 15.88 6.23 -11.23
C THR A 160 14.78 5.39 -10.60
N TYR A 161 13.91 4.79 -11.46
CA TYR A 161 12.82 3.93 -11.00
C TYR A 161 13.32 2.51 -10.73
N HIS A 162 13.15 2.03 -9.50
CA HIS A 162 13.51 0.67 -9.08
C HIS A 162 12.69 0.23 -7.88
N GLN A 163 12.64 -1.07 -7.64
CA GLN A 163 11.91 -1.61 -6.50
C GLN A 163 12.56 -1.24 -5.16
N THR A 164 11.81 -0.60 -4.30
CA THR A 164 12.24 -0.13 -2.98
C THR A 164 11.05 0.11 -2.06
N MET A 165 11.28 0.14 -0.76
CA MET A 165 10.25 0.48 0.21
C MET A 165 9.71 1.91 0.04
N ALA A 166 10.53 2.84 -0.43
CA ALA A 166 10.15 4.23 -0.68
C ALA A 166 9.46 4.92 0.50
N VAL A 167 9.84 4.59 1.73
CA VAL A 167 9.21 5.16 2.93
C VAL A 167 9.74 6.55 3.23
N MET A 168 8.83 7.42 3.68
CA MET A 168 9.09 8.78 4.13
C MET A 168 8.45 8.98 5.50
N LYS A 169 8.88 9.98 6.25
CA LYS A 169 8.24 10.36 7.51
C LYS A 169 6.77 10.71 7.25
N MET A 170 5.86 10.18 8.06
CA MET A 170 4.45 10.55 8.04
C MET A 170 4.25 11.84 8.85
N GLU A 171 3.49 12.76 8.30
CA GLU A 171 3.01 13.92 9.05
C GLU A 171 1.78 13.52 9.85
N PRO A 172 1.76 13.70 11.19
CA PRO A 172 0.65 13.26 12.04
C PRO A 172 -0.71 13.80 11.62
N ASP A 173 -0.77 15.03 11.12
CA ASP A 173 -2.00 15.68 10.67
C ASP A 173 -2.67 15.00 9.48
N TYR A 174 -1.93 14.18 8.74
CA TYR A 174 -2.37 13.55 7.49
C TYR A 174 -2.41 12.02 7.56
N TRP A 175 -2.52 11.46 8.76
CA TRP A 175 -2.71 10.00 8.85
C TRP A 175 -4.01 9.54 8.20
N LEU A 176 -5.08 10.32 8.35
CA LEU A 176 -6.38 10.09 7.70
C LEU A 176 -6.82 11.39 7.04
N GLU A 177 -7.06 11.35 5.74
CA GLU A 177 -7.53 12.49 4.97
C GLU A 177 -8.91 12.20 4.41
N LEU A 178 -9.94 12.88 4.94
CA LEU A 178 -11.27 12.84 4.35
C LEU A 178 -11.33 13.74 3.12
N GLU A 179 -12.14 13.37 2.15
CA GLU A 179 -12.31 14.12 0.90
C GLU A 179 -13.74 14.00 0.37
N SER A 180 -14.09 14.79 -0.64
CA SER A 180 -15.45 14.89 -1.19
C SER A 180 -16.05 13.56 -1.69
N ASN A 181 -15.21 12.58 -2.04
CA ASN A 181 -15.65 11.23 -2.38
C ASN A 181 -16.12 10.38 -1.18
N TYR A 182 -16.06 10.88 0.06
CA TYR A 182 -16.40 10.15 1.27
C TYR A 182 -17.72 9.38 1.15
N PHE A 183 -18.81 10.05 0.79
CA PHE A 183 -20.12 9.42 0.71
C PHE A 183 -20.18 8.32 -0.34
N ARG A 184 -19.61 8.57 -1.52
CA ARG A 184 -19.54 7.59 -2.62
C ARG A 184 -18.73 6.36 -2.18
N ARG A 185 -17.59 6.58 -1.53
CA ARG A 185 -16.74 5.49 -1.04
C ARG A 185 -17.41 4.68 0.08
N MET A 186 -18.07 5.32 1.03
CA MET A 186 -18.79 4.62 2.09
C MET A 186 -19.89 3.73 1.54
N LYS A 187 -20.68 4.21 0.57
CA LYS A 187 -21.68 3.41 -0.12
C LYS A 187 -21.06 2.21 -0.86
N GLN A 188 -20.05 2.46 -1.68
CA GLN A 188 -19.35 1.43 -2.46
C GLN A 188 -18.76 0.32 -1.56
N ARG A 189 -18.18 0.68 -0.41
CA ARG A 189 -17.64 -0.27 0.56
C ARG A 189 -18.72 -1.20 1.11
N GLN A 190 -19.90 -0.68 1.46
CA GLN A 190 -21.02 -1.49 1.93
C GLN A 190 -21.49 -2.48 0.86
N GLU A 191 -21.60 -2.05 -0.39
CA GLU A 191 -21.95 -2.88 -1.53
C GLU A 191 -20.92 -4.00 -1.73
N LEU A 192 -19.62 -3.68 -1.71
CA LEU A 192 -18.54 -4.65 -1.84
C LEU A 192 -18.52 -5.68 -0.71
N LEU A 193 -18.76 -5.26 0.53
CA LEU A 193 -18.82 -6.19 1.67
C LEU A 193 -20.01 -7.12 1.54
N ALA A 194 -21.17 -6.61 1.13
CA ALA A 194 -22.39 -7.42 0.94
C ALA A 194 -22.20 -8.48 -0.17
N GLU A 195 -21.49 -8.14 -1.24
CA GLU A 195 -21.24 -9.03 -2.37
C GLU A 195 -20.11 -10.04 -2.11
N HIS A 196 -19.00 -9.58 -1.48
CA HIS A 196 -17.77 -10.33 -1.43
C HIS A 196 -17.35 -10.84 -0.04
N GLY A 197 -17.99 -10.37 1.03
CA GLY A 197 -17.80 -10.87 2.39
C GLY A 197 -16.33 -10.87 2.86
N GLU A 198 -15.83 -12.05 3.24
CA GLU A 198 -14.46 -12.22 3.74
C GLU A 198 -13.35 -11.87 2.73
N LYS A 199 -13.66 -11.72 1.45
CA LYS A 199 -12.70 -11.19 0.47
C LYS A 199 -12.40 -9.70 0.69
N ILE A 200 -13.28 -9.00 1.40
CA ILE A 200 -13.18 -7.58 1.73
C ILE A 200 -12.74 -7.37 3.17
N MET A 201 -13.34 -8.09 4.12
CA MET A 201 -13.09 -7.90 5.54
C MET A 201 -13.06 -9.23 6.28
N PHE A 202 -12.04 -9.42 7.11
CA PHE A 202 -11.96 -10.57 8.00
C PHE A 202 -11.12 -10.25 9.25
N TRP A 203 -11.27 -11.09 10.26
CA TRP A 203 -10.41 -11.14 11.45
C TRP A 203 -10.19 -12.58 11.90
N THR A 204 -9.11 -12.82 12.58
CA THR A 204 -8.75 -14.14 13.11
C THR A 204 -8.41 -14.05 14.60
N PRO A 205 -8.59 -15.15 15.36
CA PRO A 205 -8.24 -15.18 16.78
C PRO A 205 -6.81 -14.68 17.02
N GLY A 206 -6.63 -13.86 18.07
CA GLY A 206 -5.37 -13.22 18.41
C GLY A 206 -5.14 -11.84 17.78
N SER A 207 -6.12 -11.32 17.02
CA SER A 207 -6.09 -9.95 16.50
C SER A 207 -6.94 -8.95 17.29
N GLU A 208 -7.64 -9.39 18.34
CA GLU A 208 -8.65 -8.62 19.07
C GLU A 208 -8.07 -7.35 19.68
N LEU A 209 -6.95 -7.48 20.40
CA LEU A 209 -6.28 -6.33 21.01
C LEU A 209 -5.82 -5.33 19.96
N ALA A 210 -5.17 -5.81 18.89
CA ALA A 210 -4.67 -4.95 17.82
C ALA A 210 -5.80 -4.27 17.05
N SER A 211 -6.89 -4.98 16.77
CA SER A 211 -8.07 -4.41 16.08
C SER A 211 -8.76 -3.35 16.93
N ARG A 212 -8.88 -3.59 18.25
CA ARG A 212 -9.42 -2.61 19.19
C ARG A 212 -8.53 -1.38 19.27
N GLU A 213 -7.24 -1.57 19.47
CA GLU A 213 -6.27 -0.47 19.54
C GLU A 213 -6.26 0.38 18.28
N LEU A 214 -6.31 -0.25 17.10
CA LEU A 214 -6.46 0.46 15.83
C LEU A 214 -7.72 1.32 15.80
N MET A 215 -8.86 0.73 16.15
CA MET A 215 -10.14 1.44 16.18
C MET A 215 -10.09 2.65 17.10
N GLU A 216 -9.65 2.47 18.34
CA GLU A 216 -9.57 3.55 19.33
C GLU A 216 -8.67 4.69 18.84
N MET A 217 -7.50 4.38 18.26
CA MET A 217 -6.59 5.38 17.70
C MET A 217 -7.19 6.13 16.51
N VAL A 218 -7.89 5.44 15.62
CA VAL A 218 -8.56 6.06 14.46
C VAL A 218 -9.70 6.98 14.93
N LEU A 219 -10.52 6.51 15.86
CA LEU A 219 -11.63 7.32 16.37
C LEU A 219 -11.14 8.56 17.14
N GLN A 220 -10.09 8.44 17.96
CA GLN A 220 -9.46 9.59 18.59
C GLN A 220 -8.91 10.57 17.56
N PHE A 221 -8.25 10.08 16.51
CA PHE A 221 -7.77 10.94 15.43
C PHE A 221 -8.92 11.71 14.77
N LEU A 222 -10.02 11.04 14.40
CA LEU A 222 -11.16 11.67 13.72
C LEU A 222 -11.82 12.72 14.61
N CYS A 223 -12.02 12.40 15.90
CA CYS A 223 -12.63 13.34 16.86
C CYS A 223 -11.75 14.58 17.12
N HIS A 224 -10.41 14.43 17.07
CA HIS A 224 -9.50 15.56 17.19
C HIS A 224 -9.39 16.37 15.89
N LYS A 225 -9.29 15.69 14.73
CA LYS A 225 -9.11 16.37 13.43
C LYS A 225 -10.39 17.05 12.95
N TYR A 226 -11.52 16.34 13.07
CA TYR A 226 -12.81 16.76 12.53
C TYR A 226 -13.90 16.79 13.62
N PRO A 227 -13.75 17.61 14.69
CA PRO A 227 -14.59 17.54 15.89
C PRO A 227 -16.07 17.87 15.65
N HIS A 228 -16.39 18.58 14.56
CA HIS A 228 -17.77 18.88 14.16
C HIS A 228 -18.44 17.72 13.40
N TYR A 229 -17.66 16.74 12.91
CA TYR A 229 -18.20 15.57 12.21
C TYR A 229 -18.18 14.29 13.04
N PHE A 230 -17.20 14.14 13.95
CA PHE A 230 -17.05 12.91 14.73
C PHE A 230 -16.96 13.22 16.22
N GLN A 231 -17.79 12.53 17.00
CA GLN A 231 -17.84 12.70 18.45
C GLN A 231 -17.99 11.34 19.13
N LEU A 232 -17.22 11.12 20.20
CA LEU A 232 -17.40 9.99 21.10
C LEU A 232 -18.32 10.41 22.24
N GLU A 233 -19.37 9.64 22.47
CA GLU A 233 -20.42 9.88 23.46
C GLU A 233 -20.51 8.70 24.44
N ASN A 234 -21.23 8.87 25.55
CA ASN A 234 -21.53 7.83 26.54
C ASN A 234 -20.28 7.08 27.02
N ASP A 235 -19.30 7.81 27.58
CA ASP A 235 -18.01 7.24 28.02
C ASP A 235 -17.30 6.46 26.90
N ASN A 236 -17.28 7.00 25.70
CA ASN A 236 -16.67 6.44 24.49
C ASN A 236 -17.32 5.11 24.01
N LYS A 237 -18.57 4.85 24.36
CA LYS A 237 -19.29 3.65 23.90
C LYS A 237 -20.04 3.86 22.59
N VAL A 238 -20.27 5.09 22.21
CA VAL A 238 -21.00 5.45 21.00
C VAL A 238 -20.19 6.43 20.17
N LEU A 239 -20.03 6.16 18.87
CA LEU A 239 -19.52 7.10 17.92
C LEU A 239 -20.68 7.76 17.17
N ARG A 240 -20.75 9.09 17.25
CA ARG A 240 -21.62 9.89 16.42
C ARG A 240 -20.88 10.35 15.17
N ASN A 241 -21.44 10.05 13.99
CA ASN A 241 -20.92 10.46 12.69
C ASN A 241 -21.92 11.38 12.00
N GLN A 242 -21.66 12.68 12.04
CA GLN A 242 -22.54 13.71 11.49
C GLN A 242 -22.57 13.69 9.94
N LEU A 243 -21.50 13.21 9.28
CA LEU A 243 -21.49 13.11 7.82
C LEU A 243 -22.55 12.10 7.34
N LEU A 244 -22.62 10.94 7.96
CA LEU A 244 -23.56 9.88 7.61
C LEU A 244 -24.90 9.98 8.37
N GLN A 245 -25.04 10.91 9.31
CA GLN A 245 -26.19 11.03 10.23
C GLN A 245 -26.45 9.73 10.99
N THR A 246 -25.37 9.06 11.44
CA THR A 246 -25.44 7.77 12.13
C THR A 246 -24.81 7.82 13.51
N THR A 247 -25.26 6.89 14.36
CA THR A 247 -24.60 6.53 15.61
C THR A 247 -24.19 5.08 15.56
N THR A 248 -22.98 4.76 16.03
CA THR A 248 -22.42 3.42 16.05
C THR A 248 -22.14 3.00 17.49
N ASP A 249 -22.77 1.93 17.94
CA ASP A 249 -22.43 1.30 19.23
C ASP A 249 -21.09 0.57 19.08
N ILE A 250 -20.07 1.09 19.74
CA ILE A 250 -18.69 0.59 19.65
C ILE A 250 -18.56 -0.76 20.37
N ALA A 251 -19.34 -0.97 21.44
CA ALA A 251 -19.25 -2.20 22.23
C ALA A 251 -19.98 -3.39 21.57
N ALA A 252 -20.97 -3.13 20.71
CA ALA A 252 -21.78 -4.14 20.08
C ALA A 252 -21.16 -4.73 18.81
N LEU A 253 -20.14 -4.09 18.23
CA LEU A 253 -19.56 -4.46 16.94
C LEU A 253 -18.08 -4.86 17.08
N HIS A 254 -17.63 -5.68 16.13
CA HIS A 254 -16.18 -5.89 16.00
C HIS A 254 -15.48 -4.57 15.64
N PRO A 255 -14.28 -4.27 16.19
CA PRO A 255 -13.58 -3.00 15.94
C PRO A 255 -13.40 -2.64 14.46
N LEU A 256 -13.12 -3.60 13.58
CA LEU A 256 -13.03 -3.36 12.14
C LEU A 256 -14.39 -3.00 11.52
N GLU A 257 -15.51 -3.53 12.03
CA GLU A 257 -16.83 -3.13 11.55
C GLU A 257 -17.16 -1.68 11.94
N VAL A 258 -16.77 -1.26 13.15
CA VAL A 258 -16.89 0.15 13.56
C VAL A 258 -16.15 1.04 12.59
N LEU A 259 -14.90 0.70 12.25
CA LEU A 259 -14.12 1.46 11.26
C LEU A 259 -14.73 1.39 9.87
N PHE A 260 -15.11 0.21 9.42
CA PHE A 260 -15.68 0.00 8.08
C PHE A 260 -16.93 0.84 7.81
N ARG A 261 -17.74 1.05 8.85
CA ARG A 261 -18.97 1.86 8.77
C ARG A 261 -18.72 3.37 8.81
N ASN A 262 -17.52 3.81 9.17
CA ASN A 262 -17.27 5.21 9.46
C ASN A 262 -16.10 5.85 8.69
N VAL A 263 -15.17 5.06 8.16
CA VAL A 263 -14.00 5.60 7.43
C VAL A 263 -13.81 4.94 6.06
N PRO A 264 -13.38 5.69 5.05
CA PRO A 264 -13.18 5.18 3.69
C PRO A 264 -11.82 4.49 3.49
N GLU A 265 -10.94 4.54 4.48
CA GLU A 265 -9.61 3.93 4.42
C GLU A 265 -9.66 2.41 4.56
N ASP A 266 -8.67 1.76 3.99
CA ASP A 266 -8.42 0.32 4.10
C ASP A 266 -7.31 0.05 5.10
N TYR A 267 -7.42 -1.06 5.84
CA TYR A 267 -6.45 -1.45 6.86
C TYR A 267 -6.08 -2.92 6.78
N ALA A 268 -4.78 -3.21 6.94
CA ALA A 268 -4.27 -4.54 7.22
C ALA A 268 -3.54 -4.53 8.57
N VAL A 269 -3.88 -5.48 9.43
CA VAL A 269 -3.31 -5.63 10.78
C VAL A 269 -2.34 -6.80 10.76
N MET A 270 -1.06 -6.47 10.89
CA MET A 270 0.04 -7.44 10.91
C MET A 270 0.47 -7.70 12.35
N CYS A 271 0.19 -8.89 12.86
CA CYS A 271 0.59 -9.27 14.21
C CYS A 271 1.87 -10.11 14.17
N ARG A 272 2.74 -9.88 15.16
CA ARG A 272 3.97 -10.67 15.33
C ARG A 272 3.63 -12.07 15.82
N ASN A 273 4.17 -13.08 15.16
CA ASN A 273 4.09 -14.46 15.62
C ASN A 273 5.15 -14.71 16.72
N GLU A 274 4.78 -15.40 17.78
CA GLU A 274 5.62 -15.65 18.94
C GLU A 274 6.76 -16.66 18.68
N GLN A 275 6.56 -17.58 17.70
CA GLN A 275 7.50 -18.66 17.43
C GLN A 275 8.68 -18.20 16.57
N ASP A 276 8.37 -17.53 15.45
CA ASP A 276 9.37 -17.12 14.46
C ASP A 276 9.66 -15.60 14.46
N GLY A 277 8.84 -14.81 15.16
CA GLY A 277 8.97 -13.35 15.25
C GLY A 277 8.60 -12.61 13.98
N LEU A 278 8.08 -13.29 12.96
CA LEU A 278 7.62 -12.69 11.71
C LEU A 278 6.21 -12.12 11.88
N TYR A 279 5.81 -11.28 10.92
CA TYR A 279 4.51 -10.62 10.95
C TYR A 279 3.54 -11.31 9.98
N TYR A 280 2.37 -11.66 10.51
CA TYR A 280 1.30 -12.36 9.81
C TYR A 280 0.05 -11.49 9.73
N LEU A 281 -0.63 -11.54 8.60
CA LEU A 281 -1.90 -10.84 8.40
C LEU A 281 -3.00 -11.52 9.22
N ARG A 282 -3.49 -10.86 10.27
CA ARG A 282 -4.46 -11.43 11.22
C ARG A 282 -5.85 -10.84 11.11
N SER A 283 -5.96 -9.60 10.71
CA SER A 283 -7.24 -8.99 10.40
C SER A 283 -7.07 -7.90 9.34
N ALA A 284 -8.10 -7.66 8.55
CA ALA A 284 -8.05 -6.65 7.50
C ALA A 284 -9.43 -6.22 7.05
N MET A 285 -9.51 -5.02 6.47
CA MET A 285 -10.64 -4.52 5.69
C MET A 285 -10.09 -3.75 4.49
N ILE A 286 -10.23 -4.31 3.27
CA ILE A 286 -9.65 -3.73 2.04
C ILE A 286 -10.67 -3.79 0.91
N CYS A 287 -11.06 -2.61 0.43
CA CYS A 287 -11.99 -2.40 -0.69
C CYS A 287 -11.28 -1.90 -1.96
N SER A 288 -10.01 -1.55 -1.89
CA SER A 288 -9.27 -0.92 -3.00
C SER A 288 -8.21 -1.84 -3.59
N SER A 289 -8.57 -3.08 -3.95
CA SER A 289 -7.63 -4.05 -4.54
C SER A 289 -7.97 -4.37 -6.00
N VAL A 290 -6.93 -4.47 -6.84
CA VAL A 290 -7.04 -4.81 -8.26
C VAL A 290 -6.19 -6.04 -8.56
N GLY A 291 -6.83 -7.08 -9.10
CA GLY A 291 -6.18 -8.36 -9.42
C GLY A 291 -5.88 -9.25 -8.20
N TRP A 292 -6.34 -8.87 -7.00
CA TRP A 292 -6.21 -9.65 -5.77
C TRP A 292 -7.33 -9.33 -4.78
N ASN A 293 -7.46 -10.12 -3.73
CA ASN A 293 -8.32 -9.79 -2.60
C ASN A 293 -7.65 -10.21 -1.30
N ILE A 294 -7.98 -9.49 -0.22
CA ILE A 294 -7.32 -9.69 1.06
C ILE A 294 -7.64 -11.04 1.71
N GLY A 295 -8.80 -11.62 1.45
CA GLY A 295 -9.19 -12.91 1.98
C GLY A 295 -8.24 -14.05 1.59
N LEU A 296 -7.60 -13.97 0.41
CA LEU A 296 -6.60 -14.94 -0.03
C LEU A 296 -5.29 -14.88 0.78
N HIS A 297 -5.10 -13.82 1.55
CA HIS A 297 -3.88 -13.57 2.32
C HIS A 297 -4.07 -13.76 3.83
N LYS A 298 -5.26 -14.20 4.26
CA LYS A 298 -5.58 -14.51 5.65
C LYS A 298 -4.53 -15.45 6.26
N ASN A 299 -3.95 -15.07 7.38
CA ASN A 299 -2.90 -15.80 8.09
C ASN A 299 -1.58 -16.04 7.34
N LYS A 300 -1.35 -15.35 6.22
CA LYS A 300 -0.07 -15.41 5.54
C LYS A 300 0.97 -14.49 6.18
N VAL A 301 2.21 -14.93 6.16
CA VAL A 301 3.36 -14.12 6.50
C VAL A 301 3.57 -13.01 5.45
N LEU A 302 4.11 -11.88 5.87
CA LEU A 302 4.27 -10.68 5.04
C LEU A 302 4.91 -10.97 3.67
N ARG A 303 5.98 -11.78 3.62
CA ARG A 303 6.64 -12.12 2.35
C ARG A 303 5.74 -12.89 1.41
N ALA A 304 4.94 -13.84 1.91
CA ALA A 304 4.02 -14.64 1.09
C ALA A 304 2.80 -13.83 0.57
N ILE A 305 2.53 -12.67 1.14
CA ILE A 305 1.51 -11.74 0.62
C ILE A 305 2.00 -11.08 -0.67
N HIS A 306 3.31 -10.95 -0.85
CA HIS A 306 3.94 -10.19 -1.93
C HIS A 306 4.63 -11.09 -2.98
N ASP A 307 4.42 -12.40 -2.98
CA ASP A 307 5.06 -13.36 -3.90
C ASP A 307 4.89 -12.98 -5.38
N ASN A 308 3.78 -12.34 -5.75
CA ASN A 308 3.50 -11.90 -7.11
C ASN A 308 4.08 -10.52 -7.47
N VAL A 309 4.75 -9.84 -6.54
CA VAL A 309 5.34 -8.52 -6.79
C VAL A 309 6.71 -8.70 -7.44
N PRO A 310 6.96 -8.13 -8.64
CA PRO A 310 8.24 -8.28 -9.31
C PRO A 310 9.42 -7.85 -8.43
N GLN A 311 10.50 -8.60 -8.45
CA GLN A 311 11.75 -8.34 -7.71
C GLN A 311 11.59 -8.30 -6.17
N TRP A 312 10.45 -8.80 -5.64
CA TRP A 312 10.18 -8.75 -4.19
C TRP A 312 11.18 -9.57 -3.39
N GLU A 313 11.27 -10.86 -3.70
CA GLU A 313 12.12 -11.79 -2.90
C GLU A 313 13.59 -11.37 -2.94
N GLU A 314 14.09 -10.96 -4.09
CA GLU A 314 15.49 -10.60 -4.29
C GLU A 314 15.89 -9.30 -3.62
N LYS A 315 15.01 -8.27 -3.69
CA LYS A 315 15.36 -6.90 -3.28
C LYS A 315 14.71 -6.43 -2.00
N MET A 316 13.57 -7.00 -1.63
CA MET A 316 12.71 -6.42 -0.61
C MET A 316 12.47 -7.31 0.60
N ALA A 317 12.19 -8.59 0.42
CA ALA A 317 11.63 -9.46 1.46
C ALA A 317 12.41 -9.44 2.78
N PHE A 318 13.72 -9.66 2.72
CA PHE A 318 14.57 -9.64 3.91
C PHE A 318 14.60 -8.27 4.61
N SER A 319 14.73 -7.20 3.82
CA SER A 319 14.80 -5.84 4.35
C SER A 319 13.49 -5.42 5.00
N VAL A 320 12.36 -5.83 4.43
CA VAL A 320 11.03 -5.52 4.94
C VAL A 320 10.74 -6.27 6.23
N ASP A 321 11.02 -7.57 6.31
CA ASP A 321 10.87 -8.35 7.55
C ASP A 321 11.68 -7.73 8.71
N ARG A 322 12.94 -7.38 8.43
CA ARG A 322 13.79 -6.71 9.42
C ARG A 322 13.26 -5.34 9.82
N TRP A 323 12.77 -4.58 8.85
CA TRP A 323 12.20 -3.26 9.09
C TRP A 323 10.94 -3.36 9.95
N PHE A 324 10.02 -4.29 9.64
CA PHE A 324 8.83 -4.55 10.45
C PHE A 324 9.18 -4.84 11.92
N THR A 325 10.22 -5.62 12.15
CA THR A 325 10.66 -5.91 13.52
C THR A 325 11.15 -4.66 14.26
N LYS A 326 11.75 -3.69 13.55
CA LYS A 326 12.43 -2.53 14.14
C LYS A 326 11.63 -1.23 14.07
N LEU A 327 10.52 -1.19 13.34
CA LEU A 327 9.71 0.03 13.20
C LEU A 327 9.40 0.63 14.58
N PRO A 328 9.82 1.87 14.88
CA PRO A 328 9.50 2.54 16.12
C PRO A 328 8.00 2.89 16.20
N VAL A 329 7.48 2.97 17.41
CA VAL A 329 6.09 3.37 17.66
C VAL A 329 5.87 4.86 17.35
N ASP A 330 6.87 5.69 17.64
CA ASP A 330 6.83 7.15 17.53
C ASP A 330 7.29 7.69 16.18
N GLN A 331 7.62 6.82 15.23
CA GLN A 331 8.06 7.21 13.89
C GLN A 331 7.24 6.50 12.80
N PRO A 332 5.94 6.81 12.69
CA PRO A 332 5.14 6.30 11.60
C PRO A 332 5.67 6.84 10.26
N VAL A 333 5.46 6.04 9.21
CA VAL A 333 5.93 6.39 7.87
C VAL A 333 4.79 6.37 6.87
N GLN A 334 5.00 7.08 5.76
CA GLN A 334 4.14 7.05 4.59
C GLN A 334 4.93 6.63 3.36
N ARG A 335 4.21 6.15 2.37
CA ARG A 335 4.75 5.82 1.04
C ARG A 335 3.63 5.88 0.02
N GLY A 336 4.00 5.83 -1.27
CA GLY A 336 3.04 5.70 -2.35
C GLY A 336 3.41 4.58 -3.30
N SER A 337 2.39 3.89 -3.80
CA SER A 337 2.46 3.11 -5.01
C SER A 337 1.60 3.78 -6.08
N TRP A 338 1.77 3.38 -7.33
CA TRP A 338 1.02 3.95 -8.45
C TRP A 338 0.72 2.90 -9.51
N GLY A 339 -0.28 3.16 -10.32
CA GLY A 339 -0.60 2.48 -11.55
C GLY A 339 -1.29 3.45 -12.49
N ILE A 340 -1.31 3.16 -13.78
CA ILE A 340 -2.15 3.86 -14.75
C ILE A 340 -3.15 2.84 -15.27
N GLU A 341 -4.44 3.15 -15.08
CA GLU A 341 -5.55 2.27 -15.41
C GLU A 341 -6.44 2.96 -16.46
N ASP A 342 -7.19 2.19 -17.23
CA ASP A 342 -8.13 2.71 -18.24
C ASP A 342 -9.56 2.88 -17.68
N TRP A 343 -9.71 2.89 -16.38
CA TRP A 343 -10.94 3.18 -15.64
C TRP A 343 -10.60 3.49 -14.17
N GLU A 344 -11.58 3.92 -13.39
CA GLU A 344 -11.42 4.09 -11.95
C GLU A 344 -11.45 2.71 -11.25
N ALA A 345 -10.35 1.97 -11.36
CA ALA A 345 -10.19 0.61 -10.88
C ALA A 345 -10.14 0.55 -9.35
N PHE A 346 -11.28 0.73 -8.68
CA PHE A 346 -11.33 0.70 -7.23
C PHE A 346 -11.22 -0.73 -6.69
N PHE A 347 -12.05 -1.65 -7.18
CA PHE A 347 -12.00 -3.05 -6.81
C PHE A 347 -12.19 -3.95 -8.02
N ALA A 348 -11.24 -4.85 -8.24
CA ALA A 348 -11.32 -5.90 -9.24
C ALA A 348 -10.76 -7.20 -8.65
N PRO A 349 -11.60 -8.19 -8.32
CA PRO A 349 -11.13 -9.44 -7.74
C PRO A 349 -10.32 -10.27 -8.73
N ASN A 350 -9.61 -11.30 -8.23
CA ASN A 350 -8.86 -12.23 -9.07
C ASN A 350 -9.74 -12.85 -10.16
N GLY A 351 -9.20 -12.91 -11.39
CA GLY A 351 -9.90 -13.44 -12.56
C GLY A 351 -10.77 -12.42 -13.29
N THR A 352 -10.90 -11.21 -12.78
CA THR A 352 -11.51 -10.11 -13.52
C THR A 352 -10.45 -9.47 -14.43
N PRO A 353 -10.77 -9.12 -15.69
CA PRO A 353 -9.88 -8.33 -16.52
C PRO A 353 -9.48 -7.04 -15.81
N ARG A 354 -8.19 -6.68 -15.89
CA ARG A 354 -7.70 -5.44 -15.31
C ARG A 354 -8.18 -4.22 -16.10
N SER A 355 -8.30 -4.37 -17.41
CA SER A 355 -8.73 -3.33 -18.34
C SER A 355 -10.26 -3.34 -18.53
N ALA A 356 -10.86 -2.15 -18.53
CA ALA A 356 -12.25 -1.95 -18.95
C ALA A 356 -12.45 -2.14 -20.46
N PHE A 357 -11.37 -2.04 -21.24
CA PHE A 357 -11.35 -2.20 -22.69
C PHE A 357 -10.80 -3.56 -23.15
N ALA A 358 -10.77 -4.57 -22.26
CA ALA A 358 -10.27 -5.89 -22.62
C ALA A 358 -10.98 -6.47 -23.86
N GLY A 359 -10.19 -6.78 -24.92
CA GLY A 359 -10.70 -7.24 -26.21
C GLY A 359 -11.19 -6.11 -27.16
N ASN A 360 -11.08 -4.86 -26.75
CA ASN A 360 -11.36 -3.69 -27.58
C ASN A 360 -10.42 -2.52 -27.25
N GLU A 361 -9.15 -2.80 -27.05
CA GLU A 361 -8.13 -1.86 -26.58
C GLU A 361 -7.98 -0.63 -27.50
N ALA A 362 -8.28 -0.78 -28.78
CA ALA A 362 -8.25 0.32 -29.76
C ALA A 362 -9.31 1.41 -29.52
N ALA A 363 -10.33 1.11 -28.71
CA ALA A 363 -11.34 2.11 -28.34
C ALA A 363 -10.92 2.99 -27.17
N CYS A 364 -9.92 2.59 -26.39
CA CYS A 364 -9.41 3.37 -25.25
C CYS A 364 -8.80 4.70 -25.71
N ARG A 365 -9.08 5.76 -24.97
CA ARG A 365 -8.61 7.13 -25.23
C ARG A 365 -7.92 7.68 -24.00
N ILE A 366 -7.17 8.77 -24.17
CA ILE A 366 -6.46 9.44 -23.07
C ILE A 366 -7.39 9.92 -21.96
N GLU A 367 -8.63 10.29 -22.30
CA GLU A 367 -9.65 10.74 -21.37
C GLU A 367 -10.17 9.64 -20.45
N ASP A 368 -9.98 8.36 -20.84
CA ASP A 368 -10.34 7.19 -20.04
C ASP A 368 -9.27 6.87 -19.00
N LEU A 369 -8.03 7.33 -19.23
CA LEU A 369 -6.91 6.96 -18.37
C LEU A 369 -6.93 7.66 -17.02
N GLN A 370 -6.73 6.87 -15.98
CA GLN A 370 -6.65 7.31 -14.58
C GLN A 370 -5.26 7.03 -14.01
N LEU A 371 -4.64 8.04 -13.42
CA LEU A 371 -3.54 7.81 -12.49
C LEU A 371 -4.13 7.34 -11.17
N ARG A 372 -3.88 6.09 -10.81
CA ARG A 372 -4.16 5.54 -9.48
C ARG A 372 -2.93 5.73 -8.61
N CYS A 373 -3.08 6.43 -7.50
CA CYS A 373 -2.08 6.49 -6.43
C CYS A 373 -2.60 5.74 -5.21
N ASP A 374 -1.91 4.69 -4.81
CA ASP A 374 -2.17 4.03 -3.53
C ASP A 374 -1.30 4.72 -2.48
N TRP A 375 -1.87 5.71 -1.79
CA TRP A 375 -1.23 6.32 -0.64
C TRP A 375 -1.31 5.37 0.55
N GLN A 376 -0.20 5.20 1.23
CA GLN A 376 -0.04 4.17 2.25
C GLN A 376 0.66 4.75 3.47
N THR A 377 0.19 4.37 4.66
CA THR A 377 0.90 4.64 5.91
C THR A 377 1.18 3.34 6.66
N LEU A 378 2.30 3.32 7.37
CA LEU A 378 2.63 2.23 8.26
C LEU A 378 2.96 2.80 9.63
N ARG A 379 2.33 2.26 10.65
CA ARG A 379 2.64 2.61 12.04
C ARG A 379 2.54 1.40 12.95
N ARG A 380 3.38 1.39 13.98
CA ARG A 380 3.29 0.39 15.04
C ARG A 380 2.30 0.86 16.11
N LEU A 381 1.43 -0.05 16.52
CA LEU A 381 0.55 0.17 17.66
C LEU A 381 1.35 0.07 18.96
N PRO A 382 1.21 1.03 19.89
CA PRO A 382 2.04 1.09 21.10
C PRO A 382 1.76 -0.03 22.11
N VAL A 383 0.54 -0.51 22.21
CA VAL A 383 0.13 -1.51 23.20
C VAL A 383 0.33 -2.92 22.65
N SER A 384 -0.33 -3.27 21.56
CA SER A 384 -0.26 -4.62 20.98
C SER A 384 1.06 -4.92 20.25
N GLY A 385 1.77 -3.89 19.81
CA GLY A 385 2.96 -4.04 18.98
C GLY A 385 2.69 -4.48 17.54
N ALA A 386 1.43 -4.59 17.14
CA ALA A 386 1.06 -4.87 15.76
C ALA A 386 1.49 -3.73 14.82
N VAL A 387 1.73 -4.05 13.55
CA VAL A 387 1.98 -3.04 12.52
C VAL A 387 0.74 -2.89 11.67
N ILE A 388 0.24 -1.67 11.60
CA ILE A 388 -0.90 -1.32 10.77
C ILE A 388 -0.38 -0.83 9.43
N PHE A 389 -0.96 -1.37 8.38
CA PHE A 389 -0.83 -0.89 7.03
C PHE A 389 -2.16 -0.26 6.63
N ASN A 390 -2.18 1.05 6.42
CA ASN A 390 -3.34 1.79 5.95
C ASN A 390 -3.18 2.09 4.47
N PHE A 391 -4.25 1.95 3.72
CA PHE A 391 -4.29 2.18 2.26
C PHE A 391 -5.40 3.17 1.92
N LYS A 392 -5.13 4.00 0.94
CA LYS A 392 -6.14 4.80 0.28
C LYS A 392 -5.83 4.89 -1.21
N ALA A 393 -6.72 4.37 -2.04
CA ALA A 393 -6.63 4.54 -3.49
C ALA A 393 -7.22 5.89 -3.88
N VAL A 394 -6.42 6.72 -4.50
CA VAL A 394 -6.79 8.04 -5.02
C VAL A 394 -6.64 8.02 -6.53
N PHE A 395 -7.62 8.58 -7.21
CA PHE A 395 -7.66 8.62 -8.66
C PHE A 395 -7.64 10.07 -9.16
N ASN A 396 -6.84 10.31 -10.18
CA ASN A 396 -6.83 11.54 -10.95
C ASN A 396 -6.91 11.18 -12.43
N LYS A 397 -7.60 11.97 -13.22
CA LYS A 397 -7.50 11.82 -14.68
C LYS A 397 -6.05 11.99 -15.11
N LEU A 398 -5.58 11.14 -16.03
CA LEU A 398 -4.20 11.27 -16.48
C LEU A 398 -3.96 12.61 -17.17
N THR A 399 -5.00 13.17 -17.78
CA THR A 399 -4.99 14.52 -18.42
C THR A 399 -4.66 15.64 -17.45
N ASP A 400 -4.96 15.48 -16.14
CA ASP A 400 -4.68 16.53 -15.14
C ASP A 400 -3.17 16.77 -14.99
N LEU A 401 -2.34 15.76 -15.28
CA LEU A 401 -0.89 15.85 -15.20
C LEU A 401 -0.31 16.89 -16.18
N ALA A 402 -1.04 17.23 -17.26
CA ALA A 402 -0.59 18.22 -18.25
C ALA A 402 -0.29 19.58 -17.61
N ALA A 403 -1.07 19.97 -16.59
CA ALA A 403 -0.92 21.23 -15.88
C ALA A 403 0.07 21.18 -14.69
N GLU A 404 0.58 20.00 -14.32
CA GLU A 404 1.47 19.82 -13.18
C GLU A 404 2.93 19.99 -13.59
N PRO A 405 3.65 21.03 -13.14
CA PRO A 405 5.02 21.30 -13.59
C PRO A 405 5.96 20.12 -13.36
N TYR A 406 6.76 19.75 -14.36
CA TYR A 406 7.75 18.67 -14.36
C TYR A 406 7.16 17.24 -14.35
N VAL A 407 5.91 17.05 -13.92
CA VAL A 407 5.32 15.70 -13.74
C VAL A 407 5.24 14.94 -15.06
N PRO A 408 4.76 15.49 -16.19
CA PRO A 408 4.69 14.76 -17.45
C PRO A 408 6.04 14.20 -17.90
N ALA A 409 7.10 14.99 -17.81
CA ALA A 409 8.44 14.55 -18.21
C ALA A 409 8.99 13.44 -17.29
N LEU A 410 8.80 13.56 -15.98
CA LEU A 410 9.22 12.54 -15.03
C LEU A 410 8.44 11.23 -15.23
N VAL A 411 7.11 11.30 -15.35
CA VAL A 411 6.27 10.11 -15.55
C VAL A 411 6.59 9.45 -16.89
N HIS A 412 6.75 10.23 -17.97
CA HIS A 412 7.19 9.72 -19.26
C HIS A 412 8.52 8.94 -19.15
N ARG A 413 9.52 9.52 -18.47
CA ARG A 413 10.82 8.87 -18.27
C ARG A 413 10.67 7.56 -17.50
N VAL A 414 9.85 7.52 -16.44
CA VAL A 414 9.58 6.31 -15.66
C VAL A 414 8.90 5.24 -16.50
N VAL A 415 7.86 5.60 -17.25
CA VAL A 415 7.07 4.67 -18.07
C VAL A 415 7.92 4.07 -19.19
N THR A 416 8.72 4.89 -19.89
CA THR A 416 9.46 4.46 -21.08
C THR A 416 10.81 3.79 -20.77
N LEU A 417 11.51 4.21 -19.71
CA LEU A 417 12.86 3.75 -19.38
C LEU A 417 12.95 2.92 -18.09
N GLY A 418 11.84 2.77 -17.36
CA GLY A 418 11.77 1.93 -16.16
C GLY A 418 11.94 0.43 -16.48
N PRO A 419 12.30 -0.40 -15.48
CA PRO A 419 12.39 -1.84 -15.64
C PRO A 419 11.08 -2.41 -16.17
N ARG A 420 11.14 -3.19 -17.25
CA ARG A 420 9.96 -3.65 -18.00
C ARG A 420 9.01 -4.52 -17.18
N ASP A 421 9.53 -5.34 -16.29
CA ASP A 421 8.76 -6.17 -15.35
C ASP A 421 7.96 -5.31 -14.36
N LEU A 422 8.57 -4.23 -13.86
CA LEU A 422 7.90 -3.29 -12.97
C LEU A 422 6.85 -2.44 -13.71
N ILE A 423 7.14 -1.99 -14.93
CA ILE A 423 6.20 -1.19 -15.72
C ILE A 423 4.98 -2.04 -16.12
N GLY A 424 5.18 -3.25 -16.62
CA GLY A 424 4.10 -4.17 -16.98
C GLY A 424 3.24 -4.59 -15.76
N TYR A 425 3.79 -4.53 -14.54
CA TYR A 425 3.02 -4.70 -13.31
C TYR A 425 2.11 -3.48 -12.99
N LYS A 426 2.46 -2.29 -13.52
CA LYS A 426 1.79 -1.01 -13.21
C LYS A 426 0.68 -0.64 -14.19
N MET A 427 0.71 -1.15 -15.42
CA MET A 427 -0.27 -0.82 -16.44
C MET A 427 -0.30 -1.83 -17.57
N GLU A 428 -1.41 -1.88 -18.31
CA GLU A 428 -1.55 -2.65 -19.53
C GLU A 428 -0.81 -2.00 -20.70
N ARG A 429 -0.46 -2.78 -21.74
CA ARG A 429 0.35 -2.30 -22.87
C ARG A 429 -0.30 -1.18 -23.67
N HIS A 430 -1.61 -1.26 -23.92
CA HIS A 430 -2.33 -0.20 -24.65
C HIS A 430 -2.36 1.09 -23.83
N VAL A 431 -2.55 0.98 -22.52
CA VAL A 431 -2.49 2.11 -21.58
C VAL A 431 -1.10 2.75 -21.59
N GLU A 432 -0.03 1.94 -21.57
CA GLU A 432 1.35 2.43 -21.66
C GLU A 432 1.59 3.23 -22.94
N ALA A 433 1.13 2.72 -24.10
CA ALA A 433 1.33 3.38 -25.39
C ALA A 433 0.65 4.76 -25.43
N ILE A 434 -0.63 4.82 -25.02
CA ILE A 434 -1.40 6.08 -24.99
C ILE A 434 -0.78 7.05 -23.99
N ALA A 435 -0.45 6.59 -22.78
CA ALA A 435 0.14 7.42 -21.75
C ALA A 435 1.50 8.00 -22.19
N ALA A 436 2.39 7.18 -22.74
CA ALA A 436 3.72 7.63 -23.18
C ALA A 436 3.64 8.72 -24.24
N GLU A 437 2.76 8.58 -25.24
CA GLU A 437 2.56 9.56 -26.30
C GLU A 437 2.14 10.93 -25.73
N HIS A 438 1.10 10.93 -24.88
CA HIS A 438 0.55 12.18 -24.34
C HIS A 438 1.47 12.83 -23.32
N LEU A 439 2.11 12.05 -22.45
CA LEU A 439 3.10 12.54 -21.48
C LEU A 439 4.28 13.22 -22.21
N ALA A 440 4.76 12.64 -23.32
CA ALA A 440 5.79 13.27 -24.13
C ALA A 440 5.35 14.60 -24.76
N LYS A 441 4.10 14.64 -25.24
CA LYS A 441 3.50 15.86 -25.77
C LYS A 441 3.40 16.97 -24.71
N TRP A 442 2.84 16.65 -23.55
CA TRP A 442 2.70 17.61 -22.44
C TRP A 442 4.06 18.08 -21.90
N ALA A 443 5.03 17.17 -21.82
CA ALA A 443 6.39 17.55 -21.41
C ALA A 443 7.02 18.59 -22.36
N ARG A 444 6.88 18.41 -23.67
CA ARG A 444 7.32 19.42 -24.66
C ARG A 444 6.56 20.74 -24.54
N GLN A 445 5.25 20.66 -24.41
CA GLN A 445 4.41 21.84 -24.24
C GLN A 445 4.81 22.67 -23.02
N GLN A 446 5.11 22.03 -21.88
CA GLN A 446 5.56 22.73 -20.68
C GLN A 446 6.89 23.47 -20.89
N VAL A 447 7.79 22.95 -21.74
CA VAL A 447 9.03 23.63 -22.09
C VAL A 447 8.76 24.81 -23.04
N GLU A 448 7.90 24.63 -24.05
CA GLU A 448 7.51 25.66 -25.00
C GLU A 448 6.80 26.83 -24.31
N ASP A 449 5.96 26.54 -23.33
CA ASP A 449 5.25 27.54 -22.51
C ASP A 449 6.12 28.18 -21.43
N GLY A 450 7.38 27.76 -21.30
CA GLY A 450 8.32 28.26 -20.29
C GLY A 450 8.03 27.84 -18.86
N LEU A 451 7.13 26.87 -18.66
CA LEU A 451 6.78 26.34 -17.35
C LEU A 451 7.91 25.47 -16.76
N VAL A 452 8.65 24.78 -17.63
CA VAL A 452 9.78 23.93 -17.27
C VAL A 452 11.00 24.37 -18.09
N PRO A 453 12.18 24.56 -17.47
CA PRO A 453 13.39 24.91 -18.20
C PRO A 453 13.80 23.83 -19.21
N ALA A 454 14.18 24.23 -20.43
CA ALA A 454 14.57 23.30 -21.49
C ALA A 454 15.82 22.44 -21.13
N ASN A 455 16.65 22.92 -20.22
CA ASN A 455 17.85 22.23 -19.75
C ASN A 455 17.63 21.45 -18.43
N TRP A 456 16.37 21.28 -17.99
CA TRP A 456 16.11 20.48 -16.80
C TRP A 456 16.47 19.01 -17.03
N ASP A 457 17.39 18.48 -16.22
CA ASP A 457 17.65 17.03 -16.21
C ASP A 457 16.55 16.33 -15.45
N VAL A 458 15.75 15.54 -16.18
CA VAL A 458 14.56 14.87 -15.63
C VAL A 458 14.96 13.95 -14.46
N GLY A 459 14.52 14.28 -13.28
CA GLY A 459 14.84 13.57 -12.04
C GLY A 459 13.67 13.54 -11.06
N THR A 460 13.90 12.97 -9.88
CA THR A 460 12.96 13.05 -8.77
C THR A 460 12.74 14.52 -8.41
N LEU A 461 11.48 14.91 -8.27
CA LEU A 461 11.13 16.29 -7.93
C LEU A 461 11.63 16.66 -6.53
N GLU A 462 12.06 17.90 -6.36
CA GLU A 462 12.59 18.41 -5.09
C GLU A 462 11.55 18.29 -3.96
N GLN A 463 10.30 18.60 -4.26
CA GLN A 463 9.19 18.49 -3.31
C GLN A 463 8.53 17.10 -3.31
N HIS A 464 9.23 16.07 -3.84
CA HIS A 464 8.67 14.71 -3.84
C HIS A 464 8.05 14.35 -2.49
N PRO A 465 6.83 13.84 -2.43
CA PRO A 465 5.99 13.26 -3.50
C PRO A 465 5.04 14.26 -4.19
N TYR A 466 5.28 15.52 -4.10
CA TYR A 466 4.45 16.57 -4.70
C TYR A 466 5.21 17.31 -5.80
N PHE A 467 4.48 18.01 -6.64
CA PHE A 467 5.04 18.89 -7.67
C PHE A 467 5.12 20.33 -7.19
N PRO A 468 5.99 21.17 -7.74
CA PRO A 468 6.10 22.59 -7.38
C PRO A 468 4.78 23.33 -7.60
N GLY A 469 4.37 24.14 -6.62
CA GLY A 469 3.12 24.91 -6.69
C GLY A 469 1.84 24.10 -6.41
N TRP A 470 1.92 22.82 -6.03
CA TRP A 470 0.74 21.99 -5.77
C TRP A 470 -0.22 22.58 -4.74
N LYS A 471 0.29 23.34 -3.76
CA LYS A 471 -0.55 24.00 -2.74
C LYS A 471 -1.48 25.04 -3.35
N ASP A 472 -1.03 25.73 -4.39
CA ASP A 472 -1.80 26.79 -5.05
C ASP A 472 -2.93 26.20 -5.91
N THR A 473 -2.77 24.96 -6.36
CA THR A 473 -3.82 24.24 -7.12
C THR A 473 -4.96 23.74 -6.23
N MET A 474 -4.79 23.82 -4.90
CA MET A 474 -5.72 23.29 -3.90
C MET A 474 -6.59 24.39 -3.25
N VAL A 475 -6.68 25.58 -3.87
CA VAL A 475 -7.18 26.85 -3.29
C VAL A 475 -8.59 26.78 -2.68
N ASP A 476 -9.46 25.88 -3.13
CA ASP A 476 -10.82 25.74 -2.58
C ASP A 476 -11.12 24.37 -1.95
N GLY A 477 -10.24 23.41 -2.07
CA GLY A 477 -10.52 22.03 -1.69
C GLY A 477 -9.59 21.42 -0.66
N PHE A 478 -8.47 22.06 -0.38
CA PHE A 478 -7.63 21.62 0.71
C PHE A 478 -8.27 22.06 2.02
N PRO A 479 -8.25 21.22 3.07
CA PRO A 479 -8.45 21.75 4.38
C PRO A 479 -7.27 22.70 4.62
N ALA A 480 -7.38 23.92 4.11
CA ALA A 480 -6.64 25.02 4.65
C ALA A 480 -7.08 25.08 6.11
N CYS A 481 -6.52 24.17 6.93
CA CYS A 481 -6.46 24.43 8.32
C CYS A 481 -5.68 25.74 8.40
N PRO A 482 -6.28 26.85 8.84
CA PRO A 482 -5.60 28.15 8.91
C PRO A 482 -4.43 28.14 9.90
N CYS A 483 -3.92 26.95 10.23
CA CYS A 483 -2.89 26.68 11.21
C CYS A 483 -1.56 26.21 10.59
N VAL A 484 -1.33 26.45 9.29
CA VAL A 484 0.00 26.28 8.67
C VAL A 484 0.58 27.65 8.42
#